data_8f4edbee381a8eeef8101cd811924638
#
_entry.id   8f4edbee381a8eeef8101cd811924638
#
_cell.length_a   1.000
_cell.length_b   1.000
_cell.length_c   1.000
_cell.angle_alpha   90.00
_cell.angle_beta   90.00
_cell.angle_gamma   90.00
#
_symmetry.space_group_name_H-M   'P 1'
#
loop_
_entity.id
_entity.type
_entity.pdbx_description
1 polymer ?
#
loop_
_entity_poly.entity_id
_entity_poly.type
_entity_poly.pdbx_seq_one_letter_code
_entity_poly.pdbx_strand_id
1 'polypeptide(L)'
;MLVSDLLKRAKELELIARRNAHSILAGDYISTIPGRGLQFHEARKYVYGESVRMIDWNMTARLGEPYVKTFLEEREREVFIALDVSPSMFTGFQDRTKIEYAVEVAATLAYSSIQSRDKVGYIVFNNEAIEVVRPTSGKSQLFRAIKSFLTHSETTPNSTANSDIRSVLHAIQKFKRSHFILFIISDFLDHDLPEDLKFSRIEHDINMLHIYDPIEYKFSNEIFFPSISPELNNGKRNAGFISPGELGSLDEMTTYLKNASVKYRISVNSIPTSAEVGPALKEFFHLKKRVIL
;
A
#
# COMPACT_ATOMS: atom_id res chain seq x y z
N MET A 1 -15.19 15.41 -16.98
CA MET A 1 -15.04 14.10 -17.68
C MET A 1 -16.37 13.38 -17.75
N LEU A 2 -16.72 12.74 -18.88
CA LEU A 2 -17.96 11.96 -19.01
C LEU A 2 -17.83 10.67 -18.20
N VAL A 3 -18.90 10.19 -17.58
CA VAL A 3 -18.93 8.93 -16.78
C VAL A 3 -18.43 7.74 -17.62
N SER A 4 -18.70 7.74 -18.94
CA SER A 4 -18.21 6.74 -19.89
C SER A 4 -16.67 6.65 -19.94
N ASP A 5 -15.99 7.81 -19.90
CA ASP A 5 -14.54 7.87 -20.02
C ASP A 5 -13.87 7.36 -18.73
N LEU A 6 -14.44 7.73 -17.57
CA LEU A 6 -13.98 7.19 -16.28
C LEU A 6 -14.12 5.66 -16.21
N LEU A 7 -15.25 5.13 -16.68
CA LEU A 7 -15.49 3.69 -16.72
C LEU A 7 -14.52 2.96 -17.66
N LYS A 8 -14.18 3.56 -18.79
CA LYS A 8 -13.19 3.01 -19.72
C LYS A 8 -11.81 2.97 -19.09
N ARG A 9 -11.35 4.07 -18.50
CA ARG A 9 -10.06 4.16 -17.81
C ARG A 9 -9.99 3.20 -16.61
N ALA A 10 -11.08 3.05 -15.85
CA ALA A 10 -11.13 2.09 -14.75
C ALA A 10 -10.95 0.64 -15.21
N LYS A 11 -11.52 0.26 -16.36
CA LYS A 11 -11.30 -1.06 -16.95
C LYS A 11 -9.88 -1.25 -17.49
N GLU A 12 -9.32 -0.23 -18.12
CA GLU A 12 -7.92 -0.26 -18.58
C GLU A 12 -6.96 -0.43 -17.40
N LEU A 13 -7.17 0.33 -16.32
CA LEU A 13 -6.36 0.21 -15.11
C LEU A 13 -6.54 -1.15 -14.42
N GLU A 14 -7.75 -1.74 -14.41
CA GLU A 14 -7.98 -3.11 -13.92
C GLU A 14 -7.17 -4.13 -14.72
N LEU A 15 -7.09 -3.99 -16.05
CA LEU A 15 -6.30 -4.89 -16.91
C LEU A 15 -4.80 -4.75 -16.64
N ILE A 16 -4.31 -3.52 -16.45
CA ILE A 16 -2.91 -3.25 -16.07
C ILE A 16 -2.61 -3.85 -14.70
N ALA A 17 -3.46 -3.60 -13.71
CA ALA A 17 -3.34 -4.12 -12.36
C ALA A 17 -3.34 -5.66 -12.34
N ARG A 18 -4.19 -6.30 -13.16
CA ARG A 18 -4.22 -7.75 -13.34
C ARG A 18 -2.89 -8.28 -13.87
N ARG A 19 -2.33 -7.64 -14.91
CA ARG A 19 -1.04 -8.05 -15.50
C ARG A 19 0.09 -7.94 -14.49
N ASN A 20 0.17 -6.82 -13.78
CA ASN A 20 1.18 -6.56 -12.76
C ASN A 20 1.06 -7.54 -11.58
N ALA A 21 -0.17 -7.82 -11.12
CA ALA A 21 -0.43 -8.74 -10.03
C ALA A 21 -0.01 -10.18 -10.34
N HIS A 22 -0.11 -10.64 -11.60
CA HIS A 22 0.39 -11.96 -11.99
C HIS A 22 1.89 -12.11 -11.73
N SER A 23 2.68 -11.06 -11.87
CA SER A 23 4.11 -11.08 -11.55
C SER A 23 4.38 -11.19 -10.05
N ILE A 24 3.47 -10.69 -9.21
CA ILE A 24 3.57 -10.71 -7.75
C ILE A 24 3.09 -12.04 -7.18
N LEU A 25 1.93 -12.54 -7.66
CA LEU A 25 1.26 -13.74 -7.13
C LEU A 25 2.02 -15.05 -7.40
N ALA A 26 2.98 -15.07 -8.33
CA ALA A 26 3.78 -16.26 -8.63
C ALA A 26 4.66 -16.76 -7.46
N GLY A 27 4.49 -16.23 -6.24
CA GLY A 27 5.13 -16.80 -5.05
C GLY A 27 5.19 -15.96 -3.77
N ASP A 28 4.80 -14.68 -3.75
CA ASP A 28 5.40 -13.82 -2.74
C ASP A 28 4.49 -12.94 -1.87
N TYR A 29 3.17 -12.96 -2.05
CA TYR A 29 2.28 -12.21 -1.16
C TYR A 29 2.08 -12.98 0.17
N ILE A 30 3.10 -13.03 1.00
CA ILE A 30 2.99 -13.59 2.35
C ILE A 30 2.91 -12.44 3.35
N SER A 31 1.77 -12.31 4.02
CA SER A 31 1.68 -11.52 5.24
C SER A 31 2.27 -12.33 6.40
N THR A 32 2.94 -11.65 7.30
CA THR A 32 3.44 -12.19 8.57
C THR A 32 2.33 -12.56 9.56
N ILE A 33 1.08 -12.29 9.20
CA ILE A 33 -0.05 -12.45 10.10
C ILE A 33 -0.88 -13.66 9.68
N PRO A 34 -1.07 -14.67 10.56
CA PRO A 34 -1.86 -15.87 10.26
C PRO A 34 -3.36 -15.56 10.12
N GLY A 35 -4.02 -16.17 9.16
CA GLY A 35 -5.43 -16.00 8.84
C GLY A 35 -6.43 -16.88 9.62
N ARG A 36 -7.76 -16.69 9.53
CA ARG A 36 -8.84 -17.40 10.27
C ARG A 36 -9.70 -18.36 9.43
N GLY A 37 -9.19 -18.96 8.37
CA GLY A 37 -9.86 -20.03 7.64
C GLY A 37 -9.28 -21.41 8.01
N LEU A 38 -10.07 -22.47 7.92
CA LEU A 38 -9.61 -23.84 8.15
C LEU A 38 -9.42 -24.53 6.79
N GLN A 39 -8.23 -24.42 6.20
CA GLN A 39 -7.87 -25.21 5.03
C GLN A 39 -7.19 -26.51 5.49
N PHE A 40 -7.67 -27.67 5.02
CA PHE A 40 -7.01 -28.94 5.28
C PHE A 40 -5.55 -28.84 4.80
N HIS A 41 -4.61 -29.07 5.72
CA HIS A 41 -3.19 -29.02 5.43
C HIS A 41 -2.65 -30.43 5.19
N GLU A 42 -2.72 -31.26 6.20
CA GLU A 42 -2.24 -32.63 6.17
C GLU A 42 -2.95 -33.50 7.21
N ALA A 43 -2.82 -34.80 7.08
CA ALA A 43 -3.17 -35.73 8.13
C ALA A 43 -1.86 -36.27 8.72
N ARG A 44 -1.66 -36.09 10.02
CA ARG A 44 -0.52 -36.62 10.74
C ARG A 44 -0.95 -37.59 11.85
N LYS A 45 -0.01 -38.41 12.34
CA LYS A 45 -0.28 -39.31 13.46
C LYS A 45 -0.69 -38.49 14.69
N TYR A 46 -1.67 -39.00 15.40
CA TYR A 46 -2.13 -38.47 16.69
C TYR A 46 -0.99 -38.54 17.73
N VAL A 47 -0.81 -37.47 18.47
CA VAL A 47 0.12 -37.44 19.61
C VAL A 47 -0.68 -37.42 20.90
N TYR A 48 -0.32 -38.24 21.86
CA TYR A 48 -1.01 -38.32 23.13
C TYR A 48 -1.10 -36.98 23.85
N GLY A 49 -2.32 -36.58 24.23
CA GLY A 49 -2.60 -35.28 24.86
C GLY A 49 -3.35 -34.30 23.93
N GLU A 50 -3.48 -34.60 22.65
CA GLU A 50 -4.29 -33.81 21.72
C GLU A 50 -5.78 -34.08 21.85
N SER A 51 -6.61 -33.14 21.38
CA SER A 51 -8.07 -33.31 21.43
C SER A 51 -8.53 -34.48 20.54
N VAL A 52 -9.17 -35.45 21.12
CA VAL A 52 -9.75 -36.63 20.44
C VAL A 52 -10.76 -36.22 19.36
N ARG A 53 -11.36 -35.01 19.45
CA ARG A 53 -12.30 -34.47 18.45
C ARG A 53 -11.66 -34.17 17.11
N MET A 54 -10.34 -34.05 17.07
CA MET A 54 -9.56 -33.77 15.85
C MET A 54 -9.18 -35.04 15.10
N ILE A 55 -9.47 -36.24 15.65
CA ILE A 55 -9.16 -37.52 15.02
C ILE A 55 -10.02 -37.71 13.76
N ASP A 56 -9.34 -38.03 12.64
CA ASP A 56 -9.99 -38.49 11.42
C ASP A 56 -10.27 -39.99 11.52
N TRP A 57 -11.47 -40.34 11.91
CA TRP A 57 -11.87 -41.73 12.09
C TRP A 57 -11.84 -42.52 10.78
N ASN A 58 -12.06 -41.87 9.61
CA ASN A 58 -11.98 -42.54 8.30
C ASN A 58 -10.56 -42.94 7.94
N MET A 59 -9.57 -42.04 8.16
CA MET A 59 -8.15 -42.37 7.95
C MET A 59 -7.66 -43.36 8.99
N THR A 60 -8.01 -43.17 10.23
CA THR A 60 -7.68 -44.10 11.35
C THR A 60 -8.14 -45.52 11.05
N ALA A 61 -9.38 -45.69 10.55
CA ALA A 61 -9.91 -46.99 10.18
C ALA A 61 -9.17 -47.66 9.00
N ARG A 62 -8.63 -46.86 8.06
CA ARG A 62 -7.91 -47.36 6.88
C ARG A 62 -6.45 -47.72 7.21
N LEU A 63 -5.84 -46.95 8.09
CA LEU A 63 -4.39 -47.06 8.37
C LEU A 63 -4.08 -47.85 9.67
N GLY A 64 -5.09 -48.15 10.49
CA GLY A 64 -4.95 -48.91 11.75
C GLY A 64 -4.32 -48.13 12.90
N GLU A 65 -3.98 -46.86 12.70
CA GLU A 65 -3.40 -45.99 13.72
C GLU A 65 -4.18 -44.64 13.74
N PRO A 66 -4.28 -43.97 14.90
CA PRO A 66 -5.03 -42.71 15.01
C PRO A 66 -4.32 -41.58 14.26
N TYR A 67 -5.07 -40.93 13.33
CA TYR A 67 -4.63 -39.78 12.56
C TYR A 67 -5.46 -38.55 12.90
N VAL A 68 -4.82 -37.37 12.92
CA VAL A 68 -5.44 -36.08 13.16
C VAL A 68 -5.37 -35.23 11.89
N LYS A 69 -6.50 -34.61 11.51
CA LYS A 69 -6.50 -33.58 10.47
C LYS A 69 -5.91 -32.31 11.03
N THR A 70 -4.82 -31.84 10.43
CA THR A 70 -4.31 -30.50 10.66
C THR A 70 -4.91 -29.56 9.64
N PHE A 71 -5.32 -28.40 10.09
CA PHE A 71 -5.87 -27.36 9.26
C PHE A 71 -4.97 -26.14 9.35
N LEU A 72 -4.61 -25.57 8.20
CA LEU A 72 -4.08 -24.21 8.15
C LEU A 72 -5.24 -23.25 8.26
N GLU A 73 -5.12 -22.31 9.17
CA GLU A 73 -6.11 -21.26 9.33
C GLU A 73 -5.94 -20.23 8.20
N GLU A 74 -6.75 -20.38 7.13
CA GLU A 74 -6.80 -19.41 6.04
C GLU A 74 -7.65 -18.20 6.52
N ARG A 75 -6.98 -17.10 6.86
CA ARG A 75 -7.69 -15.87 7.27
C ARG A 75 -7.83 -14.94 6.07
N GLU A 76 -9.05 -14.52 5.78
CA GLU A 76 -9.29 -13.31 4.99
C GLU A 76 -8.64 -12.13 5.75
N ARG A 77 -7.55 -11.60 5.20
CA ARG A 77 -6.87 -10.44 5.77
C ARG A 77 -7.62 -9.19 5.41
N GLU A 78 -7.56 -8.20 6.26
CA GLU A 78 -8.02 -6.86 5.96
C GLU A 78 -6.84 -6.01 5.50
N VAL A 79 -6.93 -5.47 4.29
CA VAL A 79 -5.90 -4.64 3.66
C VAL A 79 -6.45 -3.25 3.45
N PHE A 80 -5.77 -2.25 3.98
CA PHE A 80 -6.03 -0.84 3.67
C PHE A 80 -4.97 -0.30 2.73
N ILE A 81 -5.41 0.44 1.71
CA ILE A 81 -4.55 1.14 0.77
C ILE A 81 -4.83 2.64 0.94
N ALA A 82 -3.86 3.37 1.49
CA ALA A 82 -3.92 4.81 1.66
C ALA A 82 -3.16 5.47 0.51
N LEU A 83 -3.87 6.25 -0.31
CA LEU A 83 -3.34 6.99 -1.44
C LEU A 83 -3.27 8.47 -1.11
N ASP A 84 -2.07 9.01 -1.15
CA ASP A 84 -1.81 10.44 -1.04
C ASP A 84 -2.21 11.15 -2.34
N VAL A 85 -3.02 12.18 -2.19
CA VAL A 85 -3.45 13.08 -3.27
C VAL A 85 -3.06 14.53 -2.97
N SER A 86 -1.99 14.73 -2.24
CA SER A 86 -1.40 16.06 -2.01
C SER A 86 -0.89 16.66 -3.32
N PRO A 87 -0.78 18.00 -3.42
CA PRO A 87 -0.34 18.66 -4.64
C PRO A 87 1.02 18.20 -5.18
N SER A 88 1.94 17.83 -4.30
CA SER A 88 3.26 17.32 -4.69
C SER A 88 3.18 16.05 -5.54
N MET A 89 2.21 15.19 -5.29
CA MET A 89 1.98 13.97 -6.06
C MET A 89 1.59 14.21 -7.52
N PHE A 90 1.05 15.41 -7.85
CA PHE A 90 0.66 15.76 -9.22
C PHE A 90 1.81 16.28 -10.07
N THR A 91 3.02 16.32 -9.52
CA THR A 91 4.23 16.64 -10.28
C THR A 91 4.80 15.40 -10.96
N GLY A 92 5.51 15.62 -12.06
CA GLY A 92 6.22 14.60 -12.81
C GLY A 92 6.91 15.23 -14.02
N PHE A 93 8.10 14.75 -14.35
CA PHE A 93 8.96 15.31 -15.40
C PHE A 93 9.18 14.34 -16.57
N GLN A 94 8.61 13.12 -16.46
CA GLN A 94 8.66 12.09 -17.50
C GLN A 94 7.25 11.84 -18.07
N ASP A 95 7.06 10.67 -18.65
CA ASP A 95 5.83 10.27 -19.35
C ASP A 95 4.59 10.22 -18.43
N ARG A 96 4.78 10.23 -17.11
CA ARG A 96 3.70 10.15 -16.11
C ARG A 96 4.03 10.89 -14.82
N THR A 97 3.00 11.39 -14.16
CA THR A 97 3.09 12.03 -12.84
C THR A 97 3.25 10.99 -11.72
N LYS A 98 3.70 11.42 -10.53
CA LYS A 98 3.77 10.55 -9.34
C LYS A 98 2.40 9.98 -8.97
N ILE A 99 1.32 10.79 -9.08
CA ILE A 99 -0.04 10.32 -8.77
C ILE A 99 -0.52 9.25 -9.76
N GLU A 100 -0.25 9.39 -11.05
CA GLU A 100 -0.62 8.37 -12.05
C GLU A 100 0.08 7.04 -11.76
N TYR A 101 1.35 7.09 -11.41
CA TYR A 101 2.10 5.91 -10.98
C TYR A 101 1.55 5.31 -9.68
N ALA A 102 1.28 6.15 -8.68
CA ALA A 102 0.74 5.73 -7.39
C ALA A 102 -0.64 5.07 -7.51
N VAL A 103 -1.49 5.58 -8.41
CA VAL A 103 -2.79 4.97 -8.74
C VAL A 103 -2.62 3.57 -9.35
N GLU A 104 -1.64 3.37 -10.24
CA GLU A 104 -1.33 2.05 -10.80
C GLU A 104 -0.84 1.08 -9.71
N VAL A 105 0.03 1.55 -8.80
CA VAL A 105 0.48 0.78 -7.62
C VAL A 105 -0.70 0.41 -6.73
N ALA A 106 -1.54 1.38 -6.36
CA ALA A 106 -2.72 1.17 -5.51
C ALA A 106 -3.71 0.18 -6.12
N ALA A 107 -4.01 0.32 -7.42
CA ALA A 107 -4.88 -0.60 -8.14
C ALA A 107 -4.30 -2.02 -8.21
N THR A 108 -2.99 -2.15 -8.41
CA THR A 108 -2.29 -3.45 -8.44
C THR A 108 -2.34 -4.15 -7.10
N LEU A 109 -2.12 -3.42 -5.99
CA LEU A 109 -2.25 -3.95 -4.64
C LEU A 109 -3.70 -4.37 -4.33
N ALA A 110 -4.69 -3.53 -4.69
CA ALA A 110 -6.10 -3.85 -4.50
C ALA A 110 -6.50 -5.12 -5.27
N TYR A 111 -6.08 -5.22 -6.54
CA TYR A 111 -6.34 -6.39 -7.37
C TYR A 111 -5.69 -7.65 -6.78
N SER A 112 -4.41 -7.59 -6.41
CA SER A 112 -3.67 -8.70 -5.82
C SER A 112 -4.33 -9.19 -4.52
N SER A 113 -4.74 -8.26 -3.63
CA SER A 113 -5.42 -8.59 -2.39
C SER A 113 -6.76 -9.29 -2.62
N ILE A 114 -7.59 -8.78 -3.55
CA ILE A 114 -8.88 -9.42 -3.89
C ILE A 114 -8.67 -10.81 -4.50
N GLN A 115 -7.64 -11.01 -5.33
CA GLN A 115 -7.31 -12.34 -5.87
C GLN A 115 -6.87 -13.31 -4.78
N SER A 116 -6.21 -12.83 -3.74
CA SER A 116 -5.83 -13.59 -2.54
C SER A 116 -6.99 -13.80 -1.55
N ARG A 117 -8.22 -13.43 -1.92
CA ARG A 117 -9.45 -13.47 -1.09
C ARG A 117 -9.39 -12.56 0.14
N ASP A 118 -8.48 -11.59 0.16
CA ASP A 118 -8.41 -10.59 1.22
C ASP A 118 -9.53 -9.54 1.05
N LYS A 119 -9.89 -8.89 2.14
CA LYS A 119 -10.80 -7.73 2.14
C LYS A 119 -9.99 -6.46 1.89
N VAL A 120 -10.44 -5.62 0.97
CA VAL A 120 -9.77 -4.37 0.62
C VAL A 120 -10.59 -3.18 1.08
N GLY A 121 -9.99 -2.35 1.92
CA GLY A 121 -10.42 -1.00 2.21
C GLY A 121 -9.47 0.01 1.58
N TYR A 122 -9.87 1.26 1.50
CA TYR A 122 -8.99 2.30 1.01
C TYR A 122 -9.24 3.63 1.72
N ILE A 123 -8.21 4.45 1.69
CA ILE A 123 -8.21 5.81 2.21
C ILE A 123 -7.61 6.71 1.13
N VAL A 124 -8.29 7.79 0.77
CA VAL A 124 -7.72 8.88 -0.01
C VAL A 124 -7.46 10.02 0.95
N PHE A 125 -6.25 10.55 0.95
CA PHE A 125 -5.86 11.56 1.94
C PHE A 125 -4.93 12.62 1.35
N ASN A 126 -4.87 13.73 2.04
CA ASN A 126 -3.85 14.78 1.97
C ASN A 126 -3.54 15.24 3.42
N ASN A 127 -3.78 16.49 3.79
CA ASN A 127 -3.76 16.94 5.20
C ASN A 127 -4.92 16.36 6.03
N GLU A 128 -5.93 15.77 5.38
CA GLU A 128 -7.06 15.09 6.00
C GLU A 128 -7.43 13.80 5.24
N ALA A 129 -8.15 12.90 5.89
CA ALA A 129 -8.70 11.72 5.25
C ALA A 129 -9.98 12.11 4.48
N ILE A 130 -9.84 12.30 3.16
CA ILE A 130 -10.90 12.77 2.25
C ILE A 130 -11.97 11.69 2.06
N GLU A 131 -11.56 10.46 1.81
CA GLU A 131 -12.45 9.31 1.65
C GLU A 131 -11.92 8.11 2.42
N VAL A 132 -12.77 7.47 3.23
CA VAL A 132 -12.42 6.29 4.02
C VAL A 132 -13.45 5.20 3.78
N VAL A 133 -13.02 4.08 3.21
CA VAL A 133 -13.90 2.95 2.88
C VAL A 133 -13.42 1.68 3.58
N ARG A 134 -14.34 1.02 4.28
CA ARG A 134 -14.07 -0.21 5.05
C ARG A 134 -13.63 -1.36 4.15
N PRO A 135 -12.78 -2.26 4.66
CA PRO A 135 -12.41 -3.48 3.96
C PRO A 135 -13.61 -4.36 3.69
N THR A 136 -13.83 -4.68 2.41
CA THR A 136 -14.81 -5.66 1.96
C THR A 136 -14.21 -6.49 0.82
N SER A 137 -14.76 -7.68 0.59
CA SER A 137 -14.31 -8.59 -0.45
C SER A 137 -15.06 -8.40 -1.77
N GLY A 138 -14.51 -8.92 -2.84
CA GLY A 138 -15.17 -9.04 -4.13
C GLY A 138 -14.85 -7.97 -5.16
N LYS A 139 -15.20 -8.26 -6.41
CA LYS A 139 -14.87 -7.41 -7.57
C LYS A 139 -15.52 -6.03 -7.54
N SER A 140 -16.70 -5.90 -6.93
CA SER A 140 -17.36 -4.60 -6.77
C SER A 140 -16.53 -3.62 -5.94
N GLN A 141 -15.88 -4.13 -4.89
CA GLN A 141 -15.00 -3.34 -4.05
C GLN A 141 -13.74 -2.90 -4.79
N LEU A 142 -13.12 -3.82 -5.56
CA LEU A 142 -11.99 -3.48 -6.43
C LEU A 142 -12.35 -2.34 -7.39
N PHE A 143 -13.48 -2.48 -8.07
CA PHE A 143 -13.93 -1.45 -9.02
C PHE A 143 -14.21 -0.11 -8.34
N ARG A 144 -14.79 -0.15 -7.14
CA ARG A 144 -15.02 1.05 -6.33
C ARG A 144 -13.71 1.74 -5.95
N ALA A 145 -12.72 0.98 -5.51
CA ALA A 145 -11.39 1.50 -5.15
C ALA A 145 -10.70 2.14 -6.37
N ILE A 146 -10.64 1.42 -7.50
CA ILE A 146 -10.05 1.93 -8.75
C ILE A 146 -10.75 3.22 -9.20
N LYS A 147 -12.08 3.25 -9.18
CA LYS A 147 -12.85 4.43 -9.55
C LYS A 147 -12.53 5.62 -8.65
N SER A 148 -12.47 5.40 -7.34
CA SER A 148 -12.12 6.44 -6.37
C SER A 148 -10.72 7.00 -6.63
N PHE A 149 -9.71 6.14 -6.76
CA PHE A 149 -8.33 6.55 -7.04
C PHE A 149 -8.23 7.38 -8.32
N LEU A 150 -8.89 6.96 -9.40
CA LEU A 150 -8.92 7.72 -10.66
C LEU A 150 -9.63 9.07 -10.49
N THR A 151 -10.78 9.11 -9.81
CA THR A 151 -11.52 10.35 -9.61
C THR A 151 -10.67 11.39 -8.87
N HIS A 152 -9.97 10.96 -7.81
CA HIS A 152 -9.14 11.86 -7.02
C HIS A 152 -7.82 12.23 -7.73
N SER A 153 -7.27 11.36 -8.58
CA SER A 153 -6.07 11.66 -9.36
C SER A 153 -6.32 12.66 -10.51
N GLU A 154 -7.57 12.85 -10.91
CA GLU A 154 -7.95 13.81 -11.95
C GLU A 154 -8.40 15.16 -11.38
N THR A 155 -8.70 15.19 -10.09
CA THR A 155 -9.11 16.41 -9.40
C THR A 155 -7.87 17.09 -8.85
N THR A 156 -7.44 18.18 -9.48
CA THR A 156 -6.33 19.00 -8.97
C THR A 156 -6.68 19.47 -7.56
N PRO A 157 -5.88 19.14 -6.55
CA PRO A 157 -6.17 19.56 -5.18
C PRO A 157 -6.10 21.09 -5.08
N ASN A 158 -6.94 21.67 -4.25
CA ASN A 158 -6.79 23.07 -3.86
C ASN A 158 -5.40 23.24 -3.22
N SER A 159 -4.60 24.12 -3.75
CA SER A 159 -3.15 24.26 -3.67
C SER A 159 -2.53 24.52 -2.28
N THR A 160 -3.20 24.24 -1.18
CA THR A 160 -2.71 24.58 0.17
C THR A 160 -2.64 23.40 1.13
N ALA A 161 -2.96 22.20 0.67
CA ALA A 161 -3.01 21.02 1.53
C ALA A 161 -1.69 20.26 1.46
N ASN A 162 -0.93 20.27 2.55
CA ASN A 162 0.22 19.39 2.75
C ASN A 162 -0.25 17.94 2.93
N SER A 163 0.66 16.98 2.87
CA SER A 163 0.38 15.59 3.22
C SER A 163 0.53 15.39 4.73
N ASP A 164 -0.46 14.78 5.39
CA ASP A 164 -0.34 14.40 6.80
C ASP A 164 -0.76 12.95 7.05
N ILE A 165 0.22 12.10 7.32
CA ILE A 165 0.00 10.68 7.64
C ILE A 165 -0.83 10.50 8.92
N ARG A 166 -0.85 11.47 9.85
CA ARG A 166 -1.69 11.42 11.05
C ARG A 166 -3.16 11.27 10.69
N SER A 167 -3.59 11.87 9.58
CA SER A 167 -4.97 11.75 9.08
C SER A 167 -5.34 10.30 8.76
N VAL A 168 -4.42 9.54 8.17
CA VAL A 168 -4.58 8.11 7.88
C VAL A 168 -4.63 7.32 9.19
N LEU A 169 -3.69 7.56 10.12
CA LEU A 169 -3.64 6.86 11.39
C LEU A 169 -4.91 7.08 12.22
N HIS A 170 -5.42 8.30 12.27
CA HIS A 170 -6.70 8.62 12.93
C HIS A 170 -7.89 7.94 12.24
N ALA A 171 -7.89 7.88 10.89
CA ALA A 171 -8.96 7.22 10.16
C ALA A 171 -9.04 5.73 10.48
N ILE A 172 -7.90 5.04 10.57
CA ILE A 172 -7.84 3.61 10.86
C ILE A 172 -8.17 3.29 12.33
N GLN A 173 -7.92 4.21 13.27
CA GLN A 173 -8.29 4.01 14.67
C GLN A 173 -9.78 3.71 14.88
N LYS A 174 -10.65 4.12 13.95
CA LYS A 174 -12.08 3.78 13.96
C LYS A 174 -12.34 2.28 13.81
N PHE A 175 -11.34 1.51 13.35
CA PHE A 175 -11.42 0.06 13.08
C PHE A 175 -10.64 -0.78 14.12
N LYS A 176 -10.54 -0.31 15.36
CA LYS A 176 -9.71 -0.83 16.48
C LYS A 176 -9.82 -2.34 16.82
N ARG A 177 -10.75 -3.06 16.23
CA ARG A 177 -10.94 -4.50 16.53
C ARG A 177 -10.33 -5.44 15.49
N SER A 178 -9.78 -4.90 14.43
CA SER A 178 -9.21 -5.68 13.33
C SER A 178 -7.73 -5.42 13.20
N HIS A 179 -6.96 -6.48 13.04
CA HIS A 179 -5.57 -6.40 12.64
C HIS A 179 -5.52 -6.38 11.11
N PHE A 180 -4.90 -5.38 10.53
CA PHE A 180 -4.85 -5.22 9.07
C PHE A 180 -3.45 -4.86 8.56
N ILE A 181 -3.29 -5.01 7.26
CA ILE A 181 -2.13 -4.57 6.51
C ILE A 181 -2.45 -3.19 5.96
N LEU A 182 -1.62 -2.20 6.25
CA LEU A 182 -1.75 -0.85 5.73
C LEU A 182 -0.63 -0.56 4.74
N PHE A 183 -0.98 -0.19 3.51
CA PHE A 183 -0.07 0.40 2.54
C PHE A 183 -0.32 1.89 2.47
N ILE A 184 0.71 2.71 2.71
CA ILE A 184 0.67 4.17 2.55
C ILE A 184 1.52 4.49 1.33
N ILE A 185 0.90 5.09 0.31
CA ILE A 185 1.53 5.43 -0.97
C ILE A 185 1.60 6.95 -1.05
N SER A 186 2.81 7.51 -1.00
CA SER A 186 3.07 8.95 -0.96
C SER A 186 4.49 9.24 -1.44
N ASP A 187 4.81 10.48 -1.73
CA ASP A 187 6.18 10.95 -1.93
C ASP A 187 6.87 11.35 -0.63
N PHE A 188 6.14 11.39 0.50
CA PHE A 188 6.63 11.70 1.85
C PHE A 188 7.48 12.96 1.94
N LEU A 189 7.23 13.97 1.11
CA LEU A 189 8.01 15.22 1.11
C LEU A 189 7.90 15.98 2.44
N ASP A 190 6.76 15.87 3.11
CA ASP A 190 6.63 16.33 4.50
C ASP A 190 7.34 15.33 5.43
N HIS A 191 8.57 15.62 5.79
CA HIS A 191 9.47 14.75 6.57
C HIS A 191 9.01 14.50 8.02
N ASP A 192 7.82 14.93 8.42
CA ASP A 192 7.33 14.78 9.81
C ASP A 192 6.52 13.49 9.99
N LEU A 193 7.23 12.35 10.05
CA LEU A 193 6.58 11.09 10.38
C LEU A 193 6.16 11.05 11.85
N PRO A 194 4.86 10.86 12.14
CA PRO A 194 4.33 10.95 13.49
C PRO A 194 4.83 9.81 14.38
N GLU A 195 5.08 10.12 15.65
CA GLU A 195 5.46 9.12 16.66
C GLU A 195 4.37 8.06 16.87
N ASP A 196 3.11 8.36 16.54
CA ASP A 196 1.97 7.44 16.60
C ASP A 196 2.14 6.19 15.71
N LEU A 197 3.04 6.23 14.72
CA LEU A 197 3.43 5.06 13.92
C LEU A 197 3.92 3.90 14.80
N LYS A 198 4.59 4.17 15.94
CA LYS A 198 5.03 3.14 16.89
C LYS A 198 3.87 2.35 17.47
N PHE A 199 2.79 3.04 17.84
CA PHE A 199 1.60 2.41 18.43
C PHE A 199 0.79 1.69 17.39
N SER A 200 0.57 2.34 16.25
CA SER A 200 -0.19 1.75 15.13
C SER A 200 0.46 0.48 14.60
N ARG A 201 1.79 0.38 14.60
CA ARG A 201 2.51 -0.82 14.19
C ARG A 201 2.29 -2.03 15.11
N ILE A 202 2.04 -1.82 16.40
CA ILE A 202 1.76 -2.92 17.34
C ILE A 202 0.45 -3.62 16.95
N GLU A 203 -0.50 -2.84 16.45
CA GLU A 203 -1.83 -3.30 16.08
C GLU A 203 -1.92 -3.72 14.60
N HIS A 204 -1.07 -3.18 13.72
CA HIS A 204 -1.19 -3.31 12.27
C HIS A 204 0.17 -3.52 11.58
N ASP A 205 0.15 -4.13 10.38
CA ASP A 205 1.33 -4.28 9.52
C ASP A 205 1.43 -3.08 8.57
N ILE A 206 2.28 -2.09 8.91
CA ILE A 206 2.41 -0.83 8.17
C ILE A 206 3.51 -0.91 7.12
N ASN A 207 3.17 -0.55 5.90
CA ASN A 207 4.04 -0.56 4.74
C ASN A 207 3.98 0.81 4.04
N MET A 208 5.10 1.47 3.91
CA MET A 208 5.23 2.77 3.24
C MET A 208 5.87 2.58 1.87
N LEU A 209 5.19 3.02 0.83
CA LEU A 209 5.67 3.00 -0.55
C LEU A 209 5.95 4.43 -0.97
N HIS A 210 7.23 4.79 -0.98
CA HIS A 210 7.72 6.11 -1.39
C HIS A 210 7.79 6.14 -2.92
N ILE A 211 6.97 6.99 -3.53
CA ILE A 211 6.96 7.21 -4.97
C ILE A 211 7.70 8.51 -5.27
N TYR A 212 8.72 8.44 -6.12
CA TYR A 212 9.50 9.61 -6.50
C TYR A 212 9.79 9.66 -7.99
N ASP A 213 9.92 10.87 -8.53
CA ASP A 213 10.43 11.07 -9.88
C ASP A 213 11.96 11.21 -9.83
N PRO A 214 12.73 10.37 -10.55
CA PRO A 214 14.18 10.46 -10.55
C PRO A 214 14.73 11.81 -11.03
N ILE A 215 13.93 12.56 -11.79
CA ILE A 215 14.32 13.87 -12.30
C ILE A 215 14.33 14.92 -11.19
N GLU A 216 13.40 14.84 -10.23
CA GLU A 216 13.34 15.76 -9.08
C GLU A 216 14.67 15.83 -8.32
N TYR A 217 15.45 14.75 -8.33
CA TYR A 217 16.71 14.61 -7.60
C TYR A 217 17.97 14.69 -8.47
N LYS A 218 17.83 14.73 -9.82
CA LYS A 218 18.99 14.74 -10.75
C LYS A 218 19.53 16.11 -11.04
N PHE A 219 18.74 17.15 -10.82
CA PHE A 219 19.16 18.50 -11.14
C PHE A 219 19.96 19.12 -10.00
N SER A 220 21.24 19.28 -10.22
CA SER A 220 22.12 20.09 -9.38
C SER A 220 21.71 21.56 -9.42
N ASN A 221 22.14 22.34 -8.44
CA ASN A 221 21.79 23.71 -8.07
C ASN A 221 21.70 24.80 -9.18
N GLU A 222 21.79 24.46 -10.46
CA GLU A 222 21.92 25.44 -11.55
C GLU A 222 20.70 25.57 -12.46
N ILE A 223 19.65 24.78 -12.30
CA ILE A 223 18.48 24.82 -13.18
C ILE A 223 17.22 25.15 -12.40
N PHE A 224 16.67 26.33 -12.64
CA PHE A 224 15.39 26.76 -12.10
C PHE A 224 14.24 26.19 -12.94
N PHE A 225 13.39 25.40 -12.33
CA PHE A 225 12.13 24.97 -12.97
C PHE A 225 11.01 25.94 -12.59
N PRO A 226 10.18 26.34 -13.55
CA PRO A 226 8.94 26.99 -13.21
C PRO A 226 8.06 25.94 -12.54
N SER A 227 8.03 25.92 -11.22
CA SER A 227 7.13 25.08 -10.46
C SER A 227 6.04 25.98 -9.90
N ILE A 228 4.82 25.50 -10.02
CA ILE A 228 3.76 25.98 -9.15
C ILE A 228 4.06 25.32 -7.82
N SER A 229 4.81 26.00 -6.94
CA SER A 229 5.02 25.51 -5.58
C SER A 229 3.65 25.37 -4.93
N PRO A 230 3.23 24.17 -4.55
CA PRO A 230 1.98 23.99 -3.84
C PRO A 230 2.05 24.54 -2.41
N GLU A 231 3.25 24.76 -1.89
CA GLU A 231 3.46 25.22 -0.52
C GLU A 231 3.45 26.75 -0.44
N LEU A 232 2.48 27.25 0.28
CA LEU A 232 2.30 28.67 0.55
C LEU A 232 2.99 29.08 1.86
N ASN A 233 4.02 29.88 1.74
CA ASN A 233 4.29 30.85 2.79
C ASN A 233 3.40 32.09 2.55
N ASN A 234 2.48 32.36 3.50
CA ASN A 234 1.66 33.58 3.55
C ASN A 234 0.63 33.87 2.44
N GLY A 235 -0.13 32.88 1.97
CA GLY A 235 -1.38 33.15 1.24
C GLY A 235 -1.25 33.75 -0.16
N LYS A 236 -0.06 33.86 -0.73
CA LYS A 236 0.17 34.30 -2.11
C LYS A 236 0.70 33.14 -2.97
N ARG A 237 0.01 32.87 -4.08
CA ARG A 237 0.54 32.02 -5.13
C ARG A 237 1.78 32.68 -5.71
N ASN A 238 2.91 32.28 -5.28
CA ASN A 238 4.13 32.60 -6.00
C ASN A 238 4.32 31.48 -7.02
N ALA A 239 4.27 31.83 -8.31
CA ALA A 239 4.97 31.06 -9.31
C ALA A 239 6.44 31.17 -8.93
N GLY A 240 6.88 30.33 -8.03
CA GLY A 240 8.24 30.28 -7.50
C GLY A 240 8.99 29.24 -8.29
N PHE A 241 10.27 29.48 -8.44
CA PHE A 241 11.19 28.45 -8.86
C PHE A 241 11.54 27.66 -7.61
N ILE A 242 11.25 26.35 -7.57
CA ILE A 242 11.82 25.49 -6.52
C ILE A 242 13.31 25.41 -6.84
N SER A 243 14.12 25.88 -5.93
CA SER A 243 15.55 25.61 -5.98
C SER A 243 15.76 24.12 -5.67
N PRO A 244 16.53 23.38 -6.46
CA PRO A 244 16.82 21.97 -6.20
C PRO A 244 17.37 21.69 -4.79
N GLY A 245 17.95 22.67 -4.13
CA GLY A 245 18.41 22.57 -2.74
C GLY A 245 17.32 22.51 -1.68
N GLU A 246 16.07 22.84 -2.02
CA GLU A 246 14.94 22.76 -1.06
C GLU A 246 14.34 21.35 -0.96
N LEU A 247 14.52 20.51 -1.99
CA LEU A 247 14.05 19.11 -1.99
C LEU A 247 15.01 18.14 -1.28
N GLY A 248 16.20 18.59 -0.89
CA GLY A 248 17.22 17.68 -0.40
C GLY A 248 17.77 16.75 -1.49
N SER A 249 18.68 15.87 -1.15
CA SER A 249 19.14 14.83 -2.06
C SER A 249 18.30 13.55 -1.93
N LEU A 250 18.22 12.75 -3.00
CA LEU A 250 17.57 11.43 -2.94
C LEU A 250 18.22 10.56 -1.85
N ASP A 251 19.50 10.69 -1.63
CA ASP A 251 20.25 9.96 -0.60
C ASP A 251 19.83 10.39 0.80
N GLU A 252 19.55 11.67 1.03
CA GLU A 252 19.03 12.17 2.29
C GLU A 252 17.62 11.62 2.56
N MET A 253 16.72 11.69 1.58
CA MET A 253 15.37 11.15 1.67
C MET A 253 15.37 9.64 1.91
N THR A 254 16.14 8.89 1.14
CA THR A 254 16.23 7.42 1.31
C THR A 254 16.86 7.05 2.65
N THR A 255 17.82 7.82 3.13
CA THR A 255 18.43 7.64 4.46
C THR A 255 17.42 7.96 5.57
N TYR A 256 16.67 9.05 5.44
CA TYR A 256 15.60 9.40 6.36
C TYR A 256 14.55 8.28 6.47
N LEU A 257 14.07 7.78 5.32
CA LEU A 257 13.08 6.70 5.27
C LEU A 257 13.64 5.37 5.80
N LYS A 258 14.91 5.05 5.56
CA LYS A 258 15.58 3.89 6.16
C LYS A 258 15.68 4.02 7.68
N ASN A 259 16.05 5.18 8.20
CA ASN A 259 16.07 5.44 9.64
C ASN A 259 14.68 5.31 10.26
N ALA A 260 13.64 5.84 9.57
CA ALA A 260 12.25 5.68 9.98
C ALA A 260 11.81 4.20 10.00
N SER A 261 12.20 3.42 8.98
CA SER A 261 11.95 1.98 8.93
C SER A 261 12.49 1.26 10.16
N VAL A 262 13.72 1.57 10.58
CA VAL A 262 14.34 1.00 11.78
C VAL A 262 13.67 1.53 13.06
N LYS A 263 13.49 2.86 13.16
CA LYS A 263 12.91 3.54 14.34
C LYS A 263 11.51 3.03 14.65
N TYR A 264 10.66 2.96 13.62
CA TYR A 264 9.26 2.57 13.76
C TYR A 264 9.02 1.08 13.49
N ARG A 265 10.04 0.35 13.03
CA ARG A 265 9.98 -1.07 12.62
C ARG A 265 8.85 -1.30 11.60
N ILE A 266 8.75 -0.49 10.59
CA ILE A 266 7.82 -0.56 9.47
C ILE A 266 8.57 -0.91 8.19
N SER A 267 7.87 -1.48 7.21
CA SER A 267 8.45 -1.73 5.89
C SER A 267 8.39 -0.46 5.05
N VAL A 268 9.53 -0.05 4.48
CA VAL A 268 9.61 1.10 3.58
C VAL A 268 10.31 0.69 2.29
N ASN A 269 9.79 1.15 1.15
CA ASN A 269 10.44 0.99 -0.15
C ASN A 269 10.29 2.26 -0.98
N SER A 270 11.37 2.64 -1.64
CA SER A 270 11.40 3.79 -2.56
C SER A 270 11.33 3.30 -4.00
N ILE A 271 10.34 3.74 -4.75
CA ILE A 271 10.03 3.27 -6.09
C ILE A 271 10.04 4.47 -7.05
N PRO A 272 10.94 4.50 -8.04
CA PRO A 272 10.95 5.55 -9.04
C PRO A 272 9.78 5.40 -10.02
N THR A 273 9.22 6.52 -10.49
CA THR A 273 8.15 6.54 -11.50
C THR A 273 8.56 5.89 -12.83
N SER A 274 9.85 5.77 -13.10
CA SER A 274 10.40 5.09 -14.27
C SER A 274 10.39 3.55 -14.18
N ALA A 275 10.18 2.98 -12.98
CA ALA A 275 10.13 1.53 -12.81
C ALA A 275 8.80 0.94 -13.30
N GLU A 276 8.81 -0.33 -13.70
CA GLU A 276 7.59 -1.09 -13.91
C GLU A 276 6.97 -1.50 -12.57
N VAL A 277 5.67 -1.29 -12.39
CA VAL A 277 4.97 -1.50 -11.11
C VAL A 277 5.04 -2.96 -10.63
N GLY A 278 4.84 -3.92 -11.53
CA GLY A 278 4.84 -5.34 -11.16
C GLY A 278 6.17 -5.81 -10.56
N PRO A 279 7.29 -5.64 -11.26
CA PRO A 279 8.63 -5.96 -10.74
C PRO A 279 8.99 -5.21 -9.45
N ALA A 280 8.67 -3.91 -9.36
CA ALA A 280 8.96 -3.09 -8.19
C ALA A 280 8.21 -3.58 -6.93
N LEU A 281 6.94 -3.92 -7.05
CA LEU A 281 6.17 -4.51 -5.95
C LEU A 281 6.65 -5.92 -5.60
N LYS A 282 7.06 -6.72 -6.57
CA LYS A 282 7.64 -8.03 -6.32
C LYS A 282 8.92 -7.92 -5.50
N GLU A 283 9.80 -7.01 -5.86
CA GLU A 283 11.02 -6.73 -5.10
C GLU A 283 10.71 -6.30 -3.66
N PHE A 284 9.76 -5.39 -3.48
CA PHE A 284 9.30 -4.97 -2.16
C PHE A 284 8.87 -6.15 -1.28
N PHE A 285 8.04 -7.06 -1.79
CA PHE A 285 7.60 -8.22 -1.03
C PHE A 285 8.73 -9.21 -0.74
N HIS A 286 9.70 -9.35 -1.64
CA HIS A 286 10.90 -10.17 -1.40
C HIS A 286 11.78 -9.61 -0.29
N LEU A 287 12.03 -8.29 -0.29
CA LEU A 287 12.81 -7.63 0.74
C LEU A 287 12.13 -7.75 2.10
N LYS A 288 10.81 -7.58 2.14
CA LYS A 288 10.02 -7.73 3.37
C LYS A 288 10.16 -9.12 3.99
N LYS A 289 10.17 -10.19 3.20
CA LYS A 289 10.39 -11.56 3.69
C LYS A 289 11.74 -11.73 4.39
N ARG A 290 12.81 -11.11 3.88
CA ARG A 290 14.16 -11.22 4.45
C ARG A 290 14.32 -10.52 5.79
N VAL A 291 13.50 -9.53 6.09
CA VAL A 291 13.54 -8.77 7.36
C VAL A 291 12.82 -9.53 8.49
N ILE A 292 12.00 -10.49 8.15
CA ILE A 292 11.13 -11.22 9.09
C ILE A 292 11.74 -12.57 9.51
N LEU A 293 12.65 -13.13 8.72
CA LEU A 293 13.46 -14.31 9.01
C LEU A 293 14.75 -13.93 9.74
#